data_e4e79f03283c07ffbcc0225cb842b689
#
_entry.id   e4e79f03283c07ffbcc0225cb842b689
#
_cell.length_a   1.000
_cell.length_b   1.000
_cell.length_c   1.000
_cell.angle_alpha   90.00
_cell.angle_beta   90.00
_cell.angle_gamma   90.00
#
_symmetry.space_group_name_H-M   'P 1'
#
loop_
_entity.id
_entity.type
_entity.pdbx_description
1 polymer ?
#
loop_
_entity_poly.entity_id
_entity_poly.type
_entity_poly.pdbx_seq_one_letter_code
_entity_poly.pdbx_strand_id
1 'polypeptide(L)'
;MIIENMNVLMRRCNSCLVWMFYLLIFFTLFLISSGELSSRIVRTKYGELSGVIVTLERYLESVEVFRGVPYASPPIGSLRFMPPVSGALWHGVKVADKFGPVCPQKLPELSEKIPKGRLEYLRRLLPYLQNQSEDCLYLNIYAPVQGECRILNDVGSFIVGTRENW
;
A
#
# COMPACT_ATOMS: atom_id res chain seq x y z
N MET A 1 -63.90 -4.20 12.05
CA MET A 1 -63.53 -3.60 10.73
C MET A 1 -62.59 -2.35 10.84
N ILE A 2 -62.78 -1.42 11.82
CA ILE A 2 -61.89 -0.23 11.99
C ILE A 2 -60.54 -0.61 12.62
N ILE A 3 -60.53 -1.52 13.58
CA ILE A 3 -59.31 -1.91 14.35
C ILE A 3 -58.34 -2.79 13.48
N GLU A 4 -58.82 -3.58 12.55
CA GLU A 4 -57.97 -4.36 11.65
C GLU A 4 -57.26 -3.48 10.66
N ASN A 5 -57.88 -2.43 10.15
CA ASN A 5 -57.21 -1.47 9.25
C ASN A 5 -56.09 -0.68 9.90
N MET A 6 -56.21 -0.35 11.19
CA MET A 6 -55.17 0.35 11.95
C MET A 6 -53.92 -0.54 12.15
N ASN A 7 -54.08 -1.83 12.41
CA ASN A 7 -52.97 -2.76 12.58
C ASN A 7 -52.20 -3.00 11.25
N VAL A 8 -52.87 -3.00 10.12
CA VAL A 8 -52.22 -3.10 8.80
C VAL A 8 -51.46 -1.80 8.46
N LEU A 9 -51.99 -0.65 8.82
CA LEU A 9 -51.30 0.63 8.59
C LEU A 9 -50.06 0.79 9.47
N MET A 10 -50.12 0.36 10.75
CA MET A 10 -48.94 0.36 11.64
C MET A 10 -47.85 -0.61 11.18
N ARG A 11 -48.21 -1.80 10.68
CA ARG A 11 -47.25 -2.76 10.14
C ARG A 11 -46.56 -2.23 8.88
N ARG A 12 -47.26 -1.51 8.01
CA ARG A 12 -46.65 -0.84 6.83
C ARG A 12 -45.72 0.32 7.22
N CYS A 13 -46.10 1.09 8.23
CA CYS A 13 -45.25 2.20 8.72
C CYS A 13 -43.94 1.69 9.37
N ASN A 14 -44.01 0.61 10.17
CA ASN A 14 -42.81 -0.02 10.75
C ASN A 14 -41.88 -0.59 9.66
N SER A 15 -42.43 -1.18 8.62
CA SER A 15 -41.62 -1.71 7.51
C SER A 15 -40.89 -0.58 6.77
N CYS A 16 -41.53 0.55 6.51
CA CYS A 16 -40.90 1.73 5.89
C CYS A 16 -39.81 2.33 6.77
N LEU A 17 -40.01 2.40 8.09
CA LEU A 17 -38.99 2.89 9.02
C LEU A 17 -37.76 1.96 9.05
N VAL A 18 -37.97 0.67 9.08
CA VAL A 18 -36.87 -0.33 9.03
C VAL A 18 -36.07 -0.21 7.73
N TRP A 19 -36.75 -0.07 6.59
CA TRP A 19 -36.09 0.15 5.30
C TRP A 19 -35.30 1.47 5.26
N MET A 20 -35.85 2.54 5.82
CA MET A 20 -35.12 3.82 5.94
C MET A 20 -33.86 3.68 6.80
N PHE A 21 -33.91 2.94 7.92
CA PHE A 21 -32.73 2.66 8.75
C PHE A 21 -31.67 1.85 7.99
N TYR A 22 -32.04 0.83 7.23
CA TYR A 22 -31.08 0.08 6.42
C TYR A 22 -30.44 0.92 5.32
N LEU A 23 -31.22 1.79 4.67
CA LEU A 23 -30.68 2.73 3.67
C LEU A 23 -29.72 3.73 4.29
N LEU A 24 -30.03 4.22 5.51
CA LEU A 24 -29.17 5.16 6.23
C LEU A 24 -27.85 4.50 6.65
N ILE A 25 -27.92 3.26 7.16
CA ILE A 25 -26.73 2.46 7.51
C ILE A 25 -25.91 2.17 6.26
N PHE A 26 -26.54 1.76 5.16
CA PHE A 26 -25.85 1.51 3.90
C PHE A 26 -25.16 2.76 3.36
N PHE A 27 -25.84 3.92 3.44
CA PHE A 27 -25.29 5.21 3.01
C PHE A 27 -24.13 5.67 3.90
N THR A 28 -24.22 5.47 5.22
CA THR A 28 -23.11 5.78 6.14
C THR A 28 -21.91 4.86 5.92
N LEU A 29 -22.12 3.57 5.68
CA LEU A 29 -21.05 2.63 5.33
C LEU A 29 -20.38 2.98 3.99
N PHE A 30 -21.15 3.46 3.03
CA PHE A 30 -20.62 3.90 1.73
C PHE A 30 -19.75 5.15 1.85
N LEU A 31 -20.07 6.08 2.78
CA LEU A 31 -19.28 7.29 3.01
C LEU A 31 -17.94 7.05 3.73
N ILE A 32 -17.76 5.89 4.39
CA ILE A 32 -16.53 5.55 5.12
C ILE A 32 -15.45 4.98 4.17
N SER A 33 -15.74 4.78 2.89
CA SER A 33 -14.75 4.37 1.90
C SER A 33 -13.73 5.49 1.70
N SER A 34 -12.74 5.55 2.58
CA SER A 34 -11.58 6.44 2.46
C SER A 34 -10.71 5.92 1.31
N GLY A 35 -10.87 6.49 0.13
CA GLY A 35 -9.95 6.23 -0.97
C GLY A 35 -8.58 6.83 -0.63
N GLU A 36 -7.51 6.05 -0.67
CA GLU A 36 -6.15 6.58 -0.68
C GLU A 36 -5.99 7.48 -1.91
N LEU A 37 -5.42 8.68 -1.69
CA LEU A 37 -5.21 9.62 -2.78
C LEU A 37 -4.10 9.09 -3.70
N SER A 38 -4.46 8.79 -4.96
CA SER A 38 -3.48 8.35 -5.97
C SER A 38 -2.51 9.48 -6.31
N SER A 39 -1.23 9.14 -6.47
CA SER A 39 -0.23 10.09 -6.95
C SER A 39 -0.38 10.36 -8.46
N ARG A 40 0.41 11.31 -8.95
CA ARG A 40 0.54 11.53 -10.40
C ARG A 40 1.07 10.28 -11.11
N ILE A 41 0.77 10.16 -12.41
CA ILE A 41 1.34 9.10 -13.26
C ILE A 41 2.76 9.51 -13.65
N VAL A 42 3.74 8.68 -13.28
CA VAL A 42 5.15 8.86 -13.62
C VAL A 42 5.52 7.93 -14.75
N ARG A 43 6.04 8.49 -15.84
CA ARG A 43 6.52 7.73 -16.99
C ARG A 43 7.97 7.32 -16.78
N THR A 44 8.24 6.04 -16.87
CA THR A 44 9.58 5.47 -16.82
C THR A 44 9.93 4.82 -18.16
N LYS A 45 11.20 4.48 -18.35
CA LYS A 45 11.63 3.72 -19.54
C LYS A 45 11.01 2.32 -19.64
N TYR A 46 10.46 1.79 -18.56
CA TYR A 46 9.84 0.46 -18.51
C TYR A 46 8.32 0.50 -18.65
N GLY A 47 7.67 1.62 -18.34
CA GLY A 47 6.22 1.80 -18.38
C GLY A 47 5.78 2.91 -17.43
N GLU A 48 4.49 3.04 -17.23
CA GLU A 48 3.89 4.08 -16.38
C GLU A 48 3.63 3.54 -14.98
N LEU A 49 3.84 4.39 -13.97
CA LEU A 49 3.64 4.08 -12.54
C LEU A 49 2.69 5.11 -11.90
N SER A 50 1.86 4.65 -11.01
CA SER A 50 1.08 5.47 -10.08
C SER A 50 1.32 4.97 -8.66
N GLY A 51 1.70 5.85 -7.75
CA GLY A 51 1.87 5.56 -6.33
C GLY A 51 0.69 6.05 -5.51
N VAL A 52 0.94 6.29 -4.23
CA VAL A 52 -0.01 6.89 -3.28
C VAL A 52 0.61 8.11 -2.62
N ILE A 53 -0.23 9.08 -2.26
CA ILE A 53 0.18 10.24 -1.49
C ILE A 53 -0.09 9.94 -0.02
N VAL A 54 0.96 9.97 0.79
CA VAL A 54 0.89 9.81 2.24
C VAL A 54 1.06 11.17 2.90
N THR A 55 0.02 11.62 3.58
CA THR A 55 0.07 12.83 4.39
C THR A 55 0.71 12.48 5.73
N LEU A 56 1.83 13.15 6.02
CA LEU A 56 2.49 13.05 7.31
C LEU A 56 1.80 13.95 8.33
N GLU A 57 2.29 13.97 9.58
CA GLU A 57 1.69 14.79 10.65
C GLU A 57 1.64 16.28 10.28
N ARG A 58 0.76 17.04 10.95
CA ARG A 58 0.31 18.41 10.61
C ARG A 58 1.36 19.43 10.17
N TYR A 59 2.63 19.20 10.45
CA TYR A 59 3.73 20.12 10.13
C TYR A 59 4.71 19.58 9.09
N LEU A 60 4.44 18.39 8.55
CA LEU A 60 5.30 17.76 7.57
C LEU A 60 4.61 17.72 6.20
N GLU A 61 5.41 17.91 5.15
CA GLU A 61 4.92 17.84 3.78
C GLU A 61 4.47 16.42 3.43
N SER A 62 3.49 16.32 2.54
CA SER A 62 3.02 15.04 2.01
C SER A 62 4.10 14.40 1.15
N VAL A 63 4.13 13.07 1.11
CA VAL A 63 5.12 12.28 0.39
C VAL A 63 4.43 11.40 -0.63
N GLU A 64 4.91 11.42 -1.87
CA GLU A 64 4.56 10.42 -2.88
C GLU A 64 5.33 9.13 -2.59
N VAL A 65 4.61 8.03 -2.51
CA VAL A 65 5.16 6.72 -2.16
C VAL A 65 4.86 5.74 -3.28
N PHE A 66 5.91 5.17 -3.86
CA PHE A 66 5.82 4.09 -4.84
C PHE A 66 6.40 2.83 -4.21
N ARG A 67 5.58 1.82 -3.96
CA ARG A 67 5.97 0.56 -3.31
C ARG A 67 5.94 -0.58 -4.31
N GLY A 68 6.91 -1.48 -4.21
CA GLY A 68 6.95 -2.67 -5.05
C GLY A 68 7.21 -2.37 -6.53
N VAL A 69 8.07 -1.41 -6.84
CA VAL A 69 8.47 -1.08 -8.21
C VAL A 69 9.51 -2.09 -8.69
N PRO A 70 9.22 -2.93 -9.71
CA PRO A 70 10.20 -3.89 -10.21
C PRO A 70 11.34 -3.15 -10.92
N TYR A 71 12.59 -3.46 -10.59
CA TYR A 71 13.76 -2.87 -11.22
C TYR A 71 14.57 -3.87 -12.06
N ALA A 72 14.32 -5.16 -11.89
CA ALA A 72 14.98 -6.23 -12.63
C ALA A 72 14.02 -7.39 -12.87
N SER A 73 14.39 -8.28 -13.78
CA SER A 73 13.69 -9.55 -14.01
C SER A 73 13.83 -10.46 -12.79
N PRO A 74 12.82 -11.31 -12.50
CA PRO A 74 12.92 -12.28 -11.42
C PRO A 74 14.17 -13.16 -11.57
N PRO A 75 15.00 -13.30 -10.50
CA PRO A 75 16.25 -14.07 -10.55
C PRO A 75 15.98 -15.57 -10.37
N ILE A 76 15.23 -16.16 -11.28
CA ILE A 76 14.83 -17.57 -11.26
C ILE A 76 15.52 -18.39 -12.36
N GLY A 77 15.57 -19.69 -12.20
CA GLY A 77 16.17 -20.61 -13.19
C GLY A 77 17.62 -20.25 -13.51
N SER A 78 17.92 -19.97 -14.75
CA SER A 78 19.27 -19.59 -15.23
C SER A 78 19.74 -18.22 -14.77
N LEU A 79 18.84 -17.36 -14.28
CA LEU A 79 19.17 -16.04 -13.77
C LEU A 79 19.55 -16.04 -12.28
N ARG A 80 19.44 -17.17 -11.59
CA ARG A 80 19.87 -17.28 -10.17
C ARG A 80 21.37 -17.04 -10.08
N PHE A 81 21.77 -16.25 -9.08
CA PHE A 81 23.16 -15.88 -8.82
C PHE A 81 23.86 -15.09 -9.95
N MET A 82 23.10 -14.68 -10.96
CA MET A 82 23.60 -13.79 -12.01
C MET A 82 23.36 -12.33 -11.62
N PRO A 83 24.14 -11.38 -12.18
CA PRO A 83 23.83 -9.95 -12.05
C PRO A 83 22.38 -9.64 -12.48
N PRO A 84 21.70 -8.65 -11.86
CA PRO A 84 20.34 -8.32 -12.21
C PRO A 84 20.18 -7.95 -13.70
N VAL A 85 19.26 -8.63 -14.37
CA VAL A 85 18.90 -8.36 -15.78
C VAL A 85 17.75 -7.37 -15.80
N SER A 86 17.78 -6.39 -16.71
CA SER A 86 16.72 -5.40 -16.88
C SER A 86 15.34 -6.03 -16.91
N GLY A 87 14.38 -5.44 -16.21
CA GLY A 87 13.00 -5.91 -16.16
C GLY A 87 12.31 -5.81 -17.53
N ALA A 88 11.22 -6.57 -17.67
CA ALA A 88 10.37 -6.49 -18.86
C ALA A 88 9.63 -5.15 -18.90
N LEU A 89 9.37 -4.65 -20.09
CA LEU A 89 8.48 -3.53 -20.33
C LEU A 89 7.04 -3.94 -19.99
N TRP A 90 6.27 -3.02 -19.41
CA TRP A 90 4.84 -3.24 -19.20
C TRP A 90 4.01 -2.17 -19.90
N HIS A 91 2.78 -2.52 -20.24
CA HIS A 91 1.82 -1.62 -20.84
C HIS A 91 0.81 -1.13 -19.81
N GLY A 92 0.37 0.14 -19.97
CA GLY A 92 -0.57 0.76 -19.05
C GLY A 92 0.08 1.22 -17.74
N VAL A 93 -0.75 1.72 -16.82
CA VAL A 93 -0.32 2.25 -15.53
C VAL A 93 -0.26 1.14 -14.50
N LYS A 94 0.94 0.87 -13.96
CA LYS A 94 1.11 -0.06 -12.84
C LYS A 94 0.91 0.70 -11.53
N VAL A 95 -0.04 0.25 -10.71
CA VAL A 95 -0.27 0.81 -9.36
C VAL A 95 0.77 0.26 -8.40
N ALA A 96 1.55 1.17 -7.81
CA ALA A 96 2.67 0.89 -6.90
C ALA A 96 2.30 1.30 -5.46
N ASP A 97 1.23 0.72 -4.93
CA ASP A 97 0.66 1.01 -3.61
C ASP A 97 1.08 0.00 -2.53
N LYS A 98 1.54 -1.19 -2.93
CA LYS A 98 1.85 -2.31 -2.02
C LYS A 98 3.31 -2.72 -2.11
N PHE A 99 3.86 -3.15 -0.97
CA PHE A 99 5.20 -3.74 -0.94
C PHE A 99 5.26 -5.02 -1.78
N GLY A 100 6.31 -5.15 -2.58
CA GLY A 100 6.64 -6.41 -3.23
C GLY A 100 7.04 -7.49 -2.21
N PRO A 101 7.09 -8.76 -2.64
CA PRO A 101 7.58 -9.83 -1.80
C PRO A 101 9.06 -9.63 -1.44
N VAL A 102 9.47 -10.15 -0.30
CA VAL A 102 10.88 -10.19 0.12
C VAL A 102 11.55 -11.45 -0.38
N CYS A 103 12.87 -11.39 -0.56
CA CYS A 103 13.63 -12.57 -0.97
C CYS A 103 13.57 -13.68 0.09
N PRO A 104 13.64 -14.96 -0.33
CA PRO A 104 13.62 -16.10 0.59
C PRO A 104 14.69 -15.99 1.66
N GLN A 105 14.29 -16.01 2.93
CA GLN A 105 15.17 -15.84 4.07
C GLN A 105 14.59 -16.52 5.31
N LYS A 106 15.49 -16.87 6.26
CA LYS A 106 15.05 -17.38 7.55
C LYS A 106 14.38 -16.26 8.35
N LEU A 107 13.17 -16.51 8.84
CA LEU A 107 12.48 -15.54 9.69
C LEU A 107 13.20 -15.40 11.05
N PRO A 108 13.28 -14.18 11.60
CA PRO A 108 13.89 -13.96 12.90
C PRO A 108 13.08 -14.63 14.01
N GLU A 109 13.76 -15.33 14.91
CA GLU A 109 13.16 -15.96 16.07
C GLU A 109 12.96 -14.93 17.19
N LEU A 110 11.73 -14.85 17.71
CA LEU A 110 11.40 -13.97 18.83
C LEU A 110 11.70 -14.69 20.14
N SER A 111 12.93 -14.55 20.63
CA SER A 111 13.37 -15.14 21.92
C SER A 111 13.33 -14.07 23.01
N GLU A 112 12.94 -14.46 24.23
CA GLU A 112 12.98 -13.60 25.43
C GLU A 112 14.41 -13.17 25.83
N LYS A 113 15.43 -13.87 25.30
CA LYS A 113 16.84 -13.53 25.50
C LYS A 113 17.28 -12.26 24.76
N ILE A 114 16.45 -11.78 23.81
CA ILE A 114 16.75 -10.60 23.02
C ILE A 114 16.36 -9.34 23.82
N PRO A 115 17.17 -8.26 23.79
CA PRO A 115 16.83 -6.99 24.42
C PRO A 115 15.46 -6.48 23.98
N LYS A 116 14.66 -5.92 24.90
CA LYS A 116 13.26 -5.49 24.65
C LYS A 116 13.11 -4.60 23.42
N GLY A 117 13.99 -3.62 23.22
CA GLY A 117 13.95 -2.73 22.06
C GLY A 117 14.16 -3.48 20.73
N ARG A 118 15.07 -4.45 20.69
CA ARG A 118 15.28 -5.30 19.51
C ARG A 118 14.10 -6.23 19.26
N LEU A 119 13.52 -6.80 20.30
CA LEU A 119 12.34 -7.66 20.20
C LEU A 119 11.15 -6.91 19.62
N GLU A 120 10.91 -5.69 20.08
CA GLU A 120 9.83 -4.84 19.57
C GLU A 120 10.05 -4.47 18.09
N TYR A 121 11.27 -4.14 17.70
CA TYR A 121 11.63 -3.91 16.31
C TYR A 121 11.34 -5.13 15.43
N LEU A 122 11.77 -6.33 15.86
CA LEU A 122 11.53 -7.57 15.13
C LEU A 122 10.05 -7.91 15.01
N ARG A 123 9.25 -7.66 16.04
CA ARG A 123 7.78 -7.84 15.97
C ARG A 123 7.12 -6.98 14.91
N ARG A 124 7.56 -5.73 14.77
CA ARG A 124 7.06 -4.83 13.71
C ARG A 124 7.51 -5.24 12.32
N LEU A 125 8.69 -5.81 12.21
CA LEU A 125 9.26 -6.24 10.94
C LEU A 125 8.65 -7.55 10.43
N LEU A 126 8.33 -8.49 11.33
CA LEU A 126 7.92 -9.85 11.00
C LEU A 126 6.75 -9.95 9.99
N PRO A 127 5.66 -9.15 10.10
CA PRO A 127 4.55 -9.19 9.14
C PRO A 127 4.99 -8.91 7.70
N TYR A 128 5.99 -8.06 7.51
CA TYR A 128 6.51 -7.71 6.19
C TYR A 128 7.45 -8.76 5.61
N LEU A 129 7.97 -9.68 6.41
CA LEU A 129 8.87 -10.75 6.00
C LEU A 129 8.14 -12.05 5.64
N GLN A 130 6.83 -12.13 5.85
CA GLN A 130 6.05 -13.35 5.62
C GLN A 130 5.84 -13.65 4.14
N ASN A 131 5.63 -12.61 3.33
CA ASN A 131 5.43 -12.76 1.89
C ASN A 131 6.79 -12.89 1.19
N GLN A 132 7.27 -14.12 1.05
CA GLN A 132 8.57 -14.43 0.44
C GLN A 132 8.40 -15.01 -0.96
N SER A 133 9.27 -14.58 -1.89
CA SER A 133 9.32 -15.10 -3.26
C SER A 133 10.73 -14.97 -3.82
N GLU A 134 11.11 -15.81 -4.76
CA GLU A 134 12.33 -15.60 -5.57
C GLU A 134 12.18 -14.38 -6.49
N ASP A 135 10.95 -14.03 -6.89
CA ASP A 135 10.64 -12.75 -7.53
C ASP A 135 10.59 -11.64 -6.46
N CYS A 136 11.74 -11.08 -6.11
CA CYS A 136 11.90 -10.15 -4.99
C CYS A 136 12.68 -8.87 -5.33
N LEU A 137 12.99 -8.65 -6.61
CA LEU A 137 13.79 -7.50 -7.03
C LEU A 137 12.90 -6.26 -7.23
N TYR A 138 12.45 -5.69 -6.12
CA TYR A 138 11.57 -4.52 -6.05
C TYR A 138 12.18 -3.41 -5.22
N LEU A 139 11.94 -2.16 -5.63
CA LEU A 139 12.28 -0.98 -4.82
C LEU A 139 11.04 -0.28 -4.28
N ASN A 140 11.27 0.51 -3.22
CA ASN A 140 10.29 1.43 -2.66
C ASN A 140 10.88 2.84 -2.75
N ILE A 141 10.13 3.76 -3.35
CA ILE A 141 10.57 5.13 -3.62
C ILE A 141 9.68 6.08 -2.81
N TYR A 142 10.30 7.01 -2.12
CA TYR A 142 9.64 8.06 -1.36
C TYR A 142 10.12 9.41 -1.90
N ALA A 143 9.20 10.23 -2.39
CA ALA A 143 9.51 11.52 -2.98
C ALA A 143 8.60 12.61 -2.40
N PRO A 144 9.05 13.86 -2.23
CA PRO A 144 8.18 14.96 -1.81
C PRO A 144 7.12 15.23 -2.89
N VAL A 145 5.88 15.53 -2.47
CA VAL A 145 4.77 15.81 -3.39
C VAL A 145 4.98 17.14 -4.12
N GLN A 146 5.58 18.12 -3.48
CA GLN A 146 5.90 19.42 -4.07
C GLN A 146 7.38 19.46 -4.43
N GLY A 147 7.73 18.80 -5.50
CA GLY A 147 8.99 19.02 -6.18
C GLY A 147 8.80 19.91 -7.38
N GLU A 148 8.68 21.24 -7.23
CA GLU A 148 9.42 22.05 -8.17
C GLU A 148 10.87 21.57 -8.05
N CYS A 149 11.33 20.92 -9.09
CA CYS A 149 12.73 20.64 -9.28
C CYS A 149 13.41 22.00 -9.42
N ARG A 150 13.59 22.72 -8.31
CA ARG A 150 14.66 23.69 -8.21
C ARG A 150 15.91 22.87 -8.41
N ILE A 151 16.52 23.06 -9.55
CA ILE A 151 17.91 22.69 -9.80
C ILE A 151 18.75 23.53 -8.81
N LEU A 152 18.67 23.19 -7.55
CA LEU A 152 19.72 23.46 -6.61
C LEU A 152 20.70 22.31 -6.82
N ASN A 153 21.93 22.64 -7.10
CA ASN A 153 23.08 21.76 -7.28
C ASN A 153 23.40 20.92 -6.02
N ASP A 154 22.41 20.62 -5.21
CA ASP A 154 22.51 19.73 -4.08
C ASP A 154 21.73 18.45 -4.41
N VAL A 155 22.48 17.38 -4.46
CA VAL A 155 22.06 16.00 -4.64
C VAL A 155 20.79 15.75 -3.83
N GLY A 156 19.64 15.76 -4.51
CA GLY A 156 18.37 15.40 -3.90
C GLY A 156 18.49 13.99 -3.35
N SER A 157 18.42 13.88 -2.03
CA SER A 157 18.47 12.59 -1.33
C SER A 157 17.26 11.76 -1.69
N PHE A 158 17.36 11.00 -2.78
CA PHE A 158 16.43 9.89 -3.00
C PHE A 158 16.76 8.84 -1.95
N ILE A 159 15.92 8.70 -0.94
CA ILE A 159 16.00 7.56 -0.03
C ILE A 159 15.48 6.35 -0.80
N VAL A 160 16.34 5.70 -1.55
CA VAL A 160 16.09 4.38 -2.10
C VAL A 160 16.26 3.39 -0.95
N GLY A 161 15.18 3.09 -0.28
CA GLY A 161 15.15 2.01 0.69
C GLY A 161 15.14 0.68 -0.03
N THR A 162 16.29 0.17 -0.47
CA THR A 162 16.42 -1.26 -0.75
C THR A 162 16.33 -1.97 0.58
N ARG A 163 15.34 -2.85 0.72
CA ARG A 163 15.27 -3.74 1.88
C ARG A 163 16.25 -4.88 1.67
N GLU A 164 17.53 -4.58 1.63
CA GLU A 164 18.56 -5.59 1.79
C GLU A 164 18.68 -5.87 3.27
N ASN A 165 18.22 -7.05 3.66
CA ASN A 165 18.44 -7.57 5.00
C ASN A 165 19.83 -8.21 5.02
N TRP A 166 20.75 -7.57 5.73
CA TRP A 166 22.00 -8.16 6.23
C TRP A 166 21.71 -9.03 7.45
#